data_b19193983592bc251c2b4e1e40304525
#
_entry.id   b19193983592bc251c2b4e1e40304525
#
_cell.length_a   1.000
_cell.length_b   1.000
_cell.length_c   1.000
_cell.angle_alpha   90.00
_cell.angle_beta   90.00
_cell.angle_gamma   90.00
#
_symmetry.space_group_name_H-M   'P 1'
#
loop_
_entity.id
_entity.type
_entity.pdbx_description
1 polymer ?
#
loop_
_entity_poly.entity_id
_entity_poly.type
_entity_poly.pdbx_seq_one_letter_code
_entity_poly.pdbx_strand_id
1 'polypeptide(L)'
;FQAEDGIRDRSPSRGLGDVYKRQPLGAAFSNYLIPLQIGARDVAFPRLNAFSFWVFLGGGLFLLTSMFIGGWWEHAPDGGWFAYSPNTGVLFSPSKGIDFFAIGLQISGIASLVGSINLIVTVLNLRSPGMTLMKMPGLTWMLFIVQMLLLFAMPVISVALFLLTFDRLFDANFFNVAEGADPLLWQHLCWIFGHPEVYILILPSFGIISEIIPTFSRKPIFGYPFMIFSGIAIGFMGWGVWAHHMFASGIGPVAVAAFSVSTMFIAVPTGVKILNWLATMWGGRIRFTTPMLYATSVVAMFTIGGLSGVTHSLAAADTQQTDTYYIVAHFPLSLIHI
;
A
#
# COMPACT_ATOMS: atom_id res chain seq x y z
N PHE A 1 31.96 0.13 -3.21
CA PHE A 1 31.72 -0.32 -4.59
C PHE A 1 31.26 -1.78 -4.69
N GLN A 2 31.55 -2.64 -3.72
CA GLN A 2 31.05 -4.03 -3.70
C GLN A 2 29.70 -4.22 -2.99
N ALA A 3 29.18 -3.18 -2.33
CA ALA A 3 27.89 -3.24 -1.66
C ALA A 3 26.70 -3.05 -2.64
N GLU A 4 26.90 -2.42 -3.78
CA GLU A 4 25.86 -2.18 -4.78
C GLU A 4 25.44 -3.46 -5.54
N ASP A 5 26.36 -4.37 -5.81
CA ASP A 5 26.05 -5.60 -6.54
C ASP A 5 25.22 -6.59 -5.69
N GLY A 6 25.41 -6.60 -4.36
CA GLY A 6 24.60 -7.41 -3.44
C GLY A 6 23.16 -6.91 -3.24
N ILE A 7 22.92 -5.63 -3.52
CA ILE A 7 21.59 -4.98 -3.41
C ILE A 7 20.77 -5.25 -4.67
N ARG A 8 21.38 -5.25 -5.84
CA ARG A 8 20.71 -5.55 -7.12
C ARG A 8 20.05 -6.92 -7.15
N ASP A 9 20.65 -7.92 -6.52
CA ASP A 9 20.23 -9.32 -6.64
C ASP A 9 19.01 -9.70 -5.77
N ARG A 10 18.57 -8.89 -4.83
CA ARG A 10 17.54 -9.26 -3.84
C ARG A 10 16.31 -8.34 -3.78
N SER A 11 16.37 -7.19 -4.39
CA SER A 11 15.34 -6.14 -4.24
C SER A 11 14.08 -6.31 -5.12
N PRO A 12 14.18 -6.65 -6.42
CA PRO A 12 13.00 -6.66 -7.30
C PRO A 12 11.99 -7.76 -6.97
N SER A 13 12.47 -8.95 -6.59
CA SER A 13 11.61 -10.11 -6.34
C SER A 13 10.81 -10.01 -5.04
N ARG A 14 11.31 -9.28 -4.03
CA ARG A 14 10.63 -9.13 -2.75
C ARG A 14 9.54 -8.06 -2.79
N GLY A 15 9.80 -6.89 -3.39
CA GLY A 15 8.81 -5.82 -3.50
C GLY A 15 7.60 -6.24 -4.35
N LEU A 16 7.84 -6.83 -5.51
CA LEU A 16 6.77 -7.39 -6.36
C LEU A 16 6.02 -8.54 -5.67
N GLY A 17 6.74 -9.43 -4.99
CA GLY A 17 6.13 -10.53 -4.23
C GLY A 17 5.20 -10.04 -3.13
N ASP A 18 5.54 -8.96 -2.44
CA ASP A 18 4.72 -8.40 -1.37
C ASP A 18 3.46 -7.71 -1.89
N VAL A 19 3.55 -6.89 -2.93
CA VAL A 19 2.39 -6.24 -3.56
C VAL A 19 1.43 -7.30 -4.14
N TYR A 20 1.95 -8.27 -4.88
CA TYR A 20 1.12 -9.30 -5.54
C TYR A 20 0.55 -10.36 -4.60
N LYS A 21 1.18 -10.62 -3.46
CA LYS A 21 0.63 -11.57 -2.47
C LYS A 21 -0.42 -10.92 -1.58
N ARG A 22 -0.24 -9.67 -1.19
CA ARG A 22 -1.07 -9.01 -0.18
C ARG A 22 -2.30 -8.32 -0.77
N GLN A 23 -2.18 -7.71 -1.93
CA GLN A 23 -3.32 -7.08 -2.61
C GLN A 23 -4.44 -8.08 -2.95
N PRO A 24 -4.16 -9.28 -3.53
CA PRO A 24 -5.17 -10.31 -3.73
C PRO A 24 -5.80 -10.80 -2.43
N LEU A 25 -5.02 -10.90 -1.35
CA LEU A 25 -5.53 -11.32 -0.06
C LEU A 25 -6.54 -10.28 0.50
N GLY A 26 -6.16 -8.99 0.48
CA GLY A 26 -7.05 -7.90 0.85
C GLY A 26 -8.31 -7.85 0.00
N ALA A 27 -8.20 -8.05 -1.32
CA ALA A 27 -9.33 -8.11 -2.23
C ALA A 27 -10.23 -9.34 -1.95
N ALA A 28 -9.65 -10.52 -1.69
CA ALA A 28 -10.38 -11.73 -1.35
C ALA A 28 -11.19 -11.55 -0.06
N PHE A 29 -10.56 -11.04 1.00
CA PHE A 29 -11.24 -10.74 2.26
C PHE A 29 -12.33 -9.67 2.07
N SER A 30 -12.08 -8.62 1.30
CA SER A 30 -13.07 -7.58 1.03
C SER A 30 -14.30 -8.15 0.33
N ASN A 31 -14.11 -8.93 -0.73
CA ASN A 31 -15.20 -9.50 -1.51
C ASN A 31 -16.02 -10.53 -0.73
N TYR A 32 -15.40 -11.29 0.18
CA TYR A 32 -16.06 -12.30 0.96
C TYR A 32 -16.67 -11.75 2.25
N LEU A 33 -15.88 -10.99 3.02
CA LEU A 33 -16.29 -10.60 4.38
C LEU A 33 -17.19 -9.35 4.39
N ILE A 34 -17.00 -8.39 3.48
CA ILE A 34 -17.83 -7.18 3.48
C ILE A 34 -19.32 -7.53 3.33
N PRO A 35 -19.77 -8.28 2.30
CA PRO A 35 -21.17 -8.63 2.18
C PRO A 35 -21.70 -9.35 3.40
N LEU A 36 -20.95 -10.31 3.95
CA LEU A 36 -21.35 -11.05 5.15
C LEU A 36 -21.52 -10.13 6.37
N GLN A 37 -20.55 -9.24 6.60
CA GLN A 37 -20.55 -8.36 7.77
C GLN A 37 -21.64 -7.28 7.72
N ILE A 38 -22.00 -6.82 6.51
CA ILE A 38 -23.07 -5.84 6.36
C ILE A 38 -24.45 -6.46 6.11
N GLY A 39 -24.52 -7.79 6.00
CA GLY A 39 -25.76 -8.53 5.74
C GLY A 39 -26.27 -8.42 4.31
N ALA A 40 -25.42 -8.13 3.36
CA ALA A 40 -25.73 -8.15 1.93
C ALA A 40 -25.65 -9.58 1.38
N ARG A 41 -26.47 -9.88 0.36
CA ARG A 41 -26.42 -11.20 -0.31
C ARG A 41 -25.21 -11.35 -1.22
N ASP A 42 -24.77 -10.26 -1.83
CA ASP A 42 -23.65 -10.19 -2.78
C ASP A 42 -23.11 -8.76 -2.82
N VAL A 43 -22.06 -8.53 -3.58
CA VAL A 43 -21.57 -7.19 -3.91
C VAL A 43 -22.57 -6.47 -4.83
N ALA A 44 -22.48 -5.14 -4.92
CA ALA A 44 -23.44 -4.33 -5.70
C ALA A 44 -23.47 -4.69 -7.19
N PHE A 45 -22.32 -5.00 -7.75
CA PHE A 45 -22.15 -5.31 -9.18
C PHE A 45 -21.40 -6.63 -9.39
N PRO A 46 -22.06 -7.82 -9.27
CA PRO A 46 -21.37 -9.11 -9.34
C PRO A 46 -20.63 -9.37 -10.65
N ARG A 47 -21.21 -8.94 -11.79
CA ARG A 47 -20.56 -9.08 -13.12
C ARG A 47 -19.32 -8.21 -13.24
N LEU A 48 -19.36 -7.01 -12.68
CA LEU A 48 -18.23 -6.09 -12.64
C LEU A 48 -17.12 -6.66 -11.73
N ASN A 49 -17.51 -7.36 -10.65
CA ASN A 49 -16.58 -8.06 -9.78
C ASN A 49 -15.84 -9.18 -10.51
N ALA A 50 -16.57 -10.01 -11.27
CA ALA A 50 -15.97 -11.05 -12.10
C ALA A 50 -15.03 -10.44 -13.16
N PHE A 51 -15.43 -9.35 -13.80
CA PHE A 51 -14.58 -8.63 -14.75
C PHE A 51 -13.28 -8.15 -14.09
N SER A 52 -13.34 -7.52 -12.92
CA SER A 52 -12.15 -7.04 -12.20
C SER A 52 -11.19 -8.20 -11.87
N PHE A 53 -11.71 -9.37 -11.49
CA PHE A 53 -10.88 -10.55 -11.23
C PHE A 53 -10.12 -11.02 -12.48
N TRP A 54 -10.80 -11.15 -13.59
CA TRP A 54 -10.17 -11.64 -14.84
C TRP A 54 -9.17 -10.63 -15.41
N VAL A 55 -9.46 -9.34 -15.33
CA VAL A 55 -8.53 -8.27 -15.73
C VAL A 55 -7.30 -8.24 -14.80
N PHE A 56 -7.49 -8.41 -13.48
CA PHE A 56 -6.37 -8.49 -12.54
C PHE A 56 -5.48 -9.71 -12.81
N LEU A 57 -6.09 -10.88 -13.02
CA LEU A 57 -5.35 -12.09 -13.36
C LEU A 57 -4.58 -11.94 -14.67
N GLY A 58 -5.23 -11.40 -15.70
CA GLY A 58 -4.60 -11.13 -17.00
C GLY A 58 -3.43 -10.15 -16.88
N GLY A 59 -3.61 -9.04 -16.16
CA GLY A 59 -2.56 -8.06 -15.88
C GLY A 59 -1.38 -8.65 -15.10
N GLY A 60 -1.66 -9.46 -14.10
CA GLY A 60 -0.64 -10.16 -13.33
C GLY A 60 0.17 -11.17 -14.16
N LEU A 61 -0.50 -11.96 -14.99
CA LEU A 61 0.17 -12.87 -15.92
C LEU A 61 1.01 -12.10 -16.95
N PHE A 62 0.47 -11.01 -17.50
CA PHE A 62 1.19 -10.15 -18.42
C PHE A 62 2.43 -9.54 -17.76
N LEU A 63 2.33 -9.10 -16.52
CA LEU A 63 3.46 -8.60 -15.74
C LEU A 63 4.49 -9.69 -15.49
N LEU A 64 4.09 -10.93 -15.16
CA LEU A 64 5.02 -12.03 -14.97
C LEU A 64 5.82 -12.32 -16.25
N THR A 65 5.25 -12.11 -17.43
CA THR A 65 5.99 -12.27 -18.69
C THR A 65 7.15 -11.28 -18.84
N SER A 66 7.11 -10.14 -18.12
CA SER A 66 8.21 -9.17 -18.11
C SER A 66 9.55 -9.76 -17.68
N MET A 67 9.51 -10.80 -16.85
CA MET A 67 10.70 -11.48 -16.34
C MET A 67 11.33 -12.42 -17.38
N PHE A 68 10.62 -12.78 -18.43
CA PHE A 68 11.06 -13.79 -19.41
C PHE A 68 11.27 -13.21 -20.83
N ILE A 69 10.74 -12.02 -21.10
CA ILE A 69 10.83 -11.36 -22.40
C ILE A 69 12.21 -10.72 -22.55
N GLY A 70 12.97 -11.22 -23.53
CA GLY A 70 14.33 -10.75 -23.84
C GLY A 70 15.45 -11.68 -23.40
N GLY A 71 15.11 -12.85 -22.84
CA GLY A 71 16.08 -13.83 -22.31
C GLY A 71 16.10 -13.85 -20.77
N TRP A 72 16.37 -15.02 -20.20
CA TRP A 72 16.41 -15.26 -18.75
C TRP A 72 17.30 -14.23 -18.03
N TRP A 73 16.78 -13.59 -17.00
CA TRP A 73 17.45 -12.74 -16.00
C TRP A 73 18.21 -11.51 -16.53
N GLU A 74 18.88 -11.60 -17.67
CA GLU A 74 19.71 -10.49 -18.21
C GLU A 74 18.89 -9.31 -18.70
N HIS A 75 17.60 -9.51 -18.94
CA HIS A 75 16.69 -8.50 -19.50
C HIS A 75 15.39 -8.33 -18.68
N ALA A 76 15.34 -8.89 -17.46
CA ALA A 76 14.25 -8.63 -16.54
C ALA A 76 14.19 -7.13 -16.17
N PRO A 77 13.02 -6.61 -15.74
CA PRO A 77 12.92 -5.23 -15.26
C PRO A 77 13.90 -5.00 -14.12
N ASP A 78 14.83 -4.06 -14.27
CA ASP A 78 15.90 -3.76 -13.33
C ASP A 78 15.71 -2.46 -12.54
N GLY A 79 14.63 -1.70 -12.83
CA GLY A 79 14.31 -0.43 -12.18
C GLY A 79 13.73 -0.53 -10.75
N GLY A 80 13.68 -1.73 -10.16
CA GLY A 80 12.99 -1.97 -8.90
C GLY A 80 11.46 -1.83 -9.03
N TRP A 81 10.73 -2.04 -7.93
CA TRP A 81 9.26 -1.96 -7.96
C TRP A 81 8.73 -0.52 -8.17
N PHE A 82 9.48 0.50 -7.74
CA PHE A 82 9.15 1.91 -7.92
C PHE A 82 9.54 2.46 -9.29
N ALA A 83 10.32 1.70 -10.08
CA ALA A 83 10.64 1.94 -11.49
C ALA A 83 11.06 3.39 -11.81
N TYR A 84 11.98 3.96 -11.04
CA TYR A 84 12.39 5.36 -11.19
C TYR A 84 12.90 5.67 -12.60
N SER A 85 12.31 6.70 -13.22
CA SER A 85 12.87 7.34 -14.38
C SER A 85 13.96 8.36 -13.92
N PRO A 86 15.06 8.53 -14.70
CA PRO A 86 15.30 8.02 -16.05
C PRO A 86 15.86 6.60 -16.14
N ASN A 87 16.16 5.92 -15.01
CA ASN A 87 16.77 4.59 -15.02
C ASN A 87 15.95 3.56 -15.79
N THR A 88 14.62 3.68 -15.79
CA THR A 88 13.69 2.84 -16.54
C THR A 88 13.45 3.32 -17.98
N GLY A 89 14.10 4.41 -18.40
CA GLY A 89 14.10 4.86 -19.78
C GLY A 89 14.88 3.90 -20.70
N VAL A 90 14.66 4.01 -22.02
CA VAL A 90 15.27 3.12 -23.02
C VAL A 90 16.80 3.16 -22.98
N LEU A 91 17.39 4.29 -22.61
CA LEU A 91 18.85 4.46 -22.55
C LEU A 91 19.50 3.56 -21.49
N PHE A 92 18.87 3.41 -20.32
CA PHE A 92 19.44 2.68 -19.19
C PHE A 92 18.84 1.28 -19.04
N SER A 93 17.59 1.10 -19.46
CA SER A 93 16.85 -0.17 -19.44
C SER A 93 16.25 -0.46 -20.82
N PRO A 94 17.08 -0.85 -21.81
CA PRO A 94 16.62 -1.03 -23.18
C PRO A 94 15.72 -2.23 -23.40
N SER A 95 15.64 -3.15 -22.42
CA SER A 95 14.85 -4.36 -22.55
C SER A 95 13.35 -4.10 -22.59
N LYS A 96 12.60 -4.97 -23.27
CA LYS A 96 11.14 -4.93 -23.29
C LYS A 96 10.50 -5.31 -21.95
N GLY A 97 11.26 -5.83 -21.01
CA GLY A 97 10.77 -6.18 -19.68
C GLY A 97 10.07 -5.02 -18.97
N ILE A 98 10.63 -3.81 -19.01
CA ILE A 98 10.00 -2.61 -18.44
C ILE A 98 8.67 -2.25 -19.12
N ASP A 99 8.55 -2.45 -20.44
CA ASP A 99 7.31 -2.17 -21.16
C ASP A 99 6.19 -3.12 -20.70
N PHE A 100 6.50 -4.41 -20.57
CA PHE A 100 5.56 -5.41 -20.05
C PHE A 100 5.21 -5.17 -18.58
N PHE A 101 6.18 -4.75 -17.77
CA PHE A 101 5.97 -4.35 -16.38
C PHE A 101 4.99 -3.16 -16.29
N ALA A 102 5.24 -2.08 -17.02
CA ALA A 102 4.43 -0.87 -16.99
C ALA A 102 2.99 -1.14 -17.48
N ILE A 103 2.82 -1.86 -18.58
CA ILE A 103 1.50 -2.19 -19.14
C ILE A 103 0.77 -3.17 -18.22
N GLY A 104 1.44 -4.18 -17.68
CA GLY A 104 0.85 -5.14 -16.75
C GLY A 104 0.31 -4.49 -15.48
N LEU A 105 1.04 -3.50 -14.93
CA LEU A 105 0.58 -2.70 -13.79
C LEU A 105 -0.63 -1.84 -14.15
N GLN A 106 -0.67 -1.23 -15.33
CA GLN A 106 -1.83 -0.44 -15.79
C GLN A 106 -3.08 -1.30 -15.89
N ILE A 107 -2.98 -2.51 -16.49
CA ILE A 107 -4.10 -3.45 -16.58
C ILE A 107 -4.59 -3.85 -15.18
N SER A 108 -3.68 -4.20 -14.28
CA SER A 108 -4.02 -4.54 -12.89
C SER A 108 -4.62 -3.35 -12.14
N GLY A 109 -4.18 -2.13 -12.44
CA GLY A 109 -4.71 -0.88 -11.90
C GLY A 109 -6.17 -0.64 -12.27
N ILE A 110 -6.55 -0.89 -13.52
CA ILE A 110 -7.95 -0.82 -13.97
C ILE A 110 -8.82 -1.79 -13.17
N ALA A 111 -8.35 -3.02 -12.97
CA ALA A 111 -9.08 -4.01 -12.19
C ALA A 111 -9.30 -3.57 -10.75
N SER A 112 -8.26 -3.02 -10.10
CA SER A 112 -8.31 -2.51 -8.73
C SER A 112 -9.28 -1.33 -8.59
N LEU A 113 -9.28 -0.41 -9.55
CA LEU A 113 -10.19 0.74 -9.58
C LEU A 113 -11.65 0.29 -9.71
N VAL A 114 -11.93 -0.61 -10.62
CA VAL A 114 -13.28 -1.18 -10.83
C VAL A 114 -13.77 -1.93 -9.60
N GLY A 115 -12.91 -2.73 -8.97
CA GLY A 115 -13.21 -3.44 -7.73
C GLY A 115 -13.50 -2.49 -6.58
N SER A 116 -12.73 -1.40 -6.45
CA SER A 116 -12.92 -0.41 -5.39
C SER A 116 -14.28 0.30 -5.51
N ILE A 117 -14.68 0.72 -6.70
CA ILE A 117 -15.98 1.32 -6.96
C ILE A 117 -17.11 0.35 -6.54
N ASN A 118 -17.00 -0.91 -6.93
CA ASN A 118 -17.99 -1.92 -6.57
C ASN A 118 -18.14 -2.08 -5.05
N LEU A 119 -17.04 -2.19 -4.33
CA LEU A 119 -17.08 -2.36 -2.88
C LEU A 119 -17.52 -1.10 -2.13
N ILE A 120 -17.17 0.10 -2.61
CA ILE A 120 -17.70 1.37 -2.08
C ILE A 120 -19.22 1.39 -2.18
N VAL A 121 -19.76 1.11 -3.37
CA VAL A 121 -21.22 1.08 -3.59
C VAL A 121 -21.88 0.00 -2.73
N THR A 122 -21.25 -1.17 -2.60
CA THR A 122 -21.72 -2.27 -1.75
C THR A 122 -21.87 -1.81 -0.30
N VAL A 123 -20.83 -1.20 0.27
CA VAL A 123 -20.87 -0.71 1.66
C VAL A 123 -21.88 0.43 1.84
N LEU A 124 -21.97 1.35 0.91
CA LEU A 124 -22.86 2.50 1.06
C LEU A 124 -24.35 2.14 0.88
N ASN A 125 -24.68 1.24 -0.04
CA ASN A 125 -26.06 1.03 -0.46
C ASN A 125 -26.67 -0.29 0.01
N LEU A 126 -25.86 -1.32 0.34
CA LEU A 126 -26.40 -2.67 0.61
C LEU A 126 -26.33 -3.07 2.09
N ARG A 127 -26.08 -2.14 3.01
CA ARG A 127 -26.15 -2.43 4.45
C ARG A 127 -27.54 -2.86 4.87
N SER A 128 -27.60 -3.84 5.77
CA SER A 128 -28.86 -4.27 6.40
C SER A 128 -29.64 -3.09 6.97
N PRO A 129 -30.97 -3.11 6.90
CA PRO A 129 -31.81 -2.08 7.51
C PRO A 129 -31.45 -1.85 8.99
N GLY A 130 -31.27 -0.59 9.37
CA GLY A 130 -30.86 -0.19 10.73
C GLY A 130 -29.34 -0.23 11.01
N MET A 131 -28.52 -0.73 10.09
CA MET A 131 -27.06 -0.68 10.20
C MET A 131 -26.55 0.68 9.71
N THR A 132 -26.38 1.62 10.63
CA THR A 132 -25.68 2.87 10.36
C THR A 132 -24.18 2.64 10.20
N LEU A 133 -23.45 3.61 9.64
CA LEU A 133 -22.01 3.50 9.45
C LEU A 133 -21.26 3.17 10.76
N MET A 134 -21.63 3.80 11.88
CA MET A 134 -21.01 3.57 13.20
C MET A 134 -21.43 2.24 13.86
N LYS A 135 -22.29 1.45 13.21
CA LYS A 135 -22.63 0.08 13.64
C LYS A 135 -21.94 -1.00 12.78
N MET A 136 -21.16 -0.59 11.76
CA MET A 136 -20.41 -1.55 10.95
C MET A 136 -19.26 -2.15 11.77
N PRO A 137 -18.87 -3.41 11.50
CA PRO A 137 -17.64 -3.99 12.06
C PRO A 137 -16.40 -3.18 11.72
N GLY A 138 -15.40 -3.22 12.62
CA GLY A 138 -14.13 -2.49 12.44
C GLY A 138 -13.38 -2.91 11.18
N LEU A 139 -13.43 -4.20 10.83
CA LEU A 139 -12.84 -4.70 9.59
C LEU A 139 -13.51 -4.09 8.36
N THR A 140 -14.84 -4.06 8.31
CA THR A 140 -15.56 -3.41 7.19
C THR A 140 -15.17 -1.94 7.04
N TRP A 141 -15.00 -1.20 8.14
CA TRP A 141 -14.52 0.17 8.11
C TRP A 141 -13.12 0.31 7.51
N MET A 142 -12.16 -0.51 7.97
CA MET A 142 -10.80 -0.46 7.45
C MET A 142 -10.76 -0.81 5.96
N LEU A 143 -11.50 -1.84 5.55
CA LEU A 143 -11.62 -2.22 4.14
C LEU A 143 -12.32 -1.13 3.31
N PHE A 144 -13.31 -0.43 3.85
CA PHE A 144 -13.97 0.68 3.17
C PHE A 144 -13.02 1.87 2.94
N ILE A 145 -12.20 2.21 3.95
CA ILE A 145 -11.16 3.25 3.80
C ILE A 145 -10.14 2.84 2.72
N VAL A 146 -9.76 1.58 2.67
CA VAL A 146 -8.87 1.04 1.62
C VAL A 146 -9.47 1.25 0.23
N GLN A 147 -10.77 0.98 0.04
CA GLN A 147 -11.40 1.20 -1.26
C GLN A 147 -11.40 2.68 -1.66
N MET A 148 -11.59 3.59 -0.70
CA MET A 148 -11.49 5.03 -0.95
C MET A 148 -10.04 5.43 -1.34
N LEU A 149 -9.04 4.88 -0.68
CA LEU A 149 -7.63 5.11 -1.05
C LEU A 149 -7.34 4.60 -2.47
N LEU A 150 -7.75 3.38 -2.81
CA LEU A 150 -7.58 2.81 -4.15
C LEU A 150 -8.24 3.66 -5.24
N LEU A 151 -9.45 4.16 -4.99
CA LEU A 151 -10.19 4.97 -5.95
C LEU A 151 -9.41 6.20 -6.42
N PHE A 152 -8.67 6.83 -5.53
CA PHE A 152 -7.92 8.06 -5.85
C PHE A 152 -6.44 7.80 -6.14
N ALA A 153 -5.82 6.78 -5.58
CA ALA A 153 -4.41 6.49 -5.76
C ALA A 153 -4.12 5.83 -7.13
N MET A 154 -4.97 4.89 -7.55
CA MET A 154 -4.75 4.15 -8.80
C MET A 154 -4.69 5.04 -10.06
N PRO A 155 -5.52 6.07 -10.23
CA PRO A 155 -5.40 6.98 -11.37
C PRO A 155 -4.04 7.69 -11.45
N VAL A 156 -3.46 8.07 -10.31
CA VAL A 156 -2.19 8.82 -10.28
C VAL A 156 -1.03 7.96 -10.79
N ILE A 157 -0.91 6.73 -10.27
CA ILE A 157 0.16 5.81 -10.76
C ILE A 157 -0.09 5.40 -12.20
N SER A 158 -1.35 5.28 -12.63
CA SER A 158 -1.67 4.99 -14.02
C SER A 158 -1.19 6.09 -14.95
N VAL A 159 -1.30 7.37 -14.57
CA VAL A 159 -0.73 8.49 -15.33
C VAL A 159 0.79 8.36 -15.43
N ALA A 160 1.49 8.10 -14.32
CA ALA A 160 2.94 7.94 -14.33
C ALA A 160 3.40 6.83 -15.28
N LEU A 161 2.77 5.65 -15.18
CA LEU A 161 3.06 4.50 -16.04
C LEU A 161 2.73 4.77 -17.52
N PHE A 162 1.67 5.55 -17.77
CA PHE A 162 1.30 5.97 -19.12
C PHE A 162 2.37 6.88 -19.73
N LEU A 163 2.82 7.90 -18.98
CA LEU A 163 3.89 8.80 -19.41
C LEU A 163 5.19 8.02 -19.67
N LEU A 164 5.56 7.07 -18.80
CA LEU A 164 6.73 6.20 -19.02
C LEU A 164 6.59 5.35 -20.27
N THR A 165 5.40 4.80 -20.51
CA THR A 165 5.13 4.01 -21.72
C THR A 165 5.32 4.86 -22.98
N PHE A 166 4.87 6.12 -22.95
CA PHE A 166 5.03 7.05 -24.06
C PHE A 166 6.48 7.46 -24.27
N ASP A 167 7.25 7.70 -23.21
CA ASP A 167 8.69 7.96 -23.29
C ASP A 167 9.43 6.80 -23.96
N ARG A 168 9.08 5.56 -23.57
CA ARG A 168 9.79 4.37 -24.03
C ARG A 168 9.40 3.92 -25.46
N LEU A 169 8.14 4.09 -25.86
CA LEU A 169 7.62 3.58 -27.12
C LEU A 169 7.54 4.66 -28.22
N PHE A 170 7.40 5.93 -27.84
CA PHE A 170 7.13 7.02 -28.77
C PHE A 170 8.11 8.20 -28.60
N ASP A 171 9.14 8.06 -27.76
CA ASP A 171 10.17 9.09 -27.53
C ASP A 171 9.59 10.47 -27.14
N ALA A 172 8.59 10.43 -26.21
CA ALA A 172 7.83 11.63 -25.84
C ALA A 172 8.58 12.56 -24.88
N ASN A 173 9.65 12.08 -24.24
CA ASN A 173 10.59 12.87 -23.42
C ASN A 173 9.99 13.52 -22.15
N PHE A 174 9.02 12.91 -21.51
CA PHE A 174 8.44 13.41 -20.25
C PHE A 174 9.43 13.39 -19.08
N PHE A 175 10.42 12.49 -19.11
CA PHE A 175 11.39 12.28 -18.03
C PHE A 175 12.85 12.41 -18.52
N ASN A 176 13.09 12.79 -19.75
CA ASN A 176 14.42 12.91 -20.32
C ASN A 176 15.06 14.25 -19.94
N VAL A 177 16.05 14.20 -19.05
CA VAL A 177 16.78 15.41 -18.58
C VAL A 177 17.48 16.16 -19.71
N ALA A 178 17.98 15.45 -20.73
CA ALA A 178 18.66 16.08 -21.87
C ALA A 178 17.72 16.97 -22.69
N GLU A 179 16.42 16.68 -22.68
CA GLU A 179 15.38 17.47 -23.35
C GLU A 179 14.67 18.45 -22.40
N GLY A 180 15.22 18.67 -21.19
CA GLY A 180 14.73 19.64 -20.23
C GLY A 180 13.61 19.15 -19.30
N ALA A 181 13.34 17.84 -19.26
CA ALA A 181 12.38 17.28 -18.33
C ALA A 181 12.96 17.08 -16.91
N ASP A 182 12.09 16.93 -15.93
CA ASP A 182 12.46 16.72 -14.53
C ASP A 182 12.06 15.32 -14.06
N PRO A 183 13.04 14.44 -13.71
CA PRO A 183 12.78 13.13 -13.14
C PRO A 183 11.99 13.14 -11.82
N LEU A 184 11.99 14.26 -11.08
CA LEU A 184 11.19 14.42 -9.88
C LEU A 184 9.69 14.28 -10.17
N LEU A 185 9.24 14.57 -11.39
CA LEU A 185 7.85 14.33 -11.80
C LEU A 185 7.45 12.85 -11.61
N TRP A 186 8.33 11.92 -12.04
CA TRP A 186 8.09 10.50 -11.80
C TRP A 186 7.98 10.19 -10.31
N GLN A 187 8.91 10.66 -9.51
CA GLN A 187 8.95 10.40 -8.08
C GLN A 187 7.70 10.95 -7.38
N HIS A 188 7.27 12.17 -7.70
CA HIS A 188 6.03 12.72 -7.15
C HIS A 188 4.80 11.89 -7.51
N LEU A 189 4.61 11.56 -8.77
CA LEU A 189 3.47 10.74 -9.21
C LEU A 189 3.49 9.34 -8.59
N CYS A 190 4.69 8.74 -8.54
CA CYS A 190 4.89 7.43 -7.92
C CYS A 190 4.52 7.45 -6.44
N TRP A 191 4.98 8.43 -5.67
CA TRP A 191 4.80 8.45 -4.22
C TRP A 191 3.47 9.04 -3.76
N ILE A 192 2.82 9.89 -4.56
CA ILE A 192 1.39 10.25 -4.33
C ILE A 192 0.51 8.99 -4.35
N PHE A 193 0.85 8.00 -5.14
CA PHE A 193 0.26 6.65 -5.06
C PHE A 193 0.92 5.81 -3.97
N GLY A 194 2.25 5.74 -3.94
CA GLY A 194 3.01 4.76 -3.17
C GLY A 194 2.85 4.91 -1.66
N HIS A 195 2.65 6.13 -1.15
CA HIS A 195 2.38 6.28 0.27
C HIS A 195 0.95 5.82 0.66
N PRO A 196 -0.14 6.22 0.00
CA PRO A 196 -1.44 5.58 0.20
C PRO A 196 -1.41 4.06 0.04
N GLU A 197 -0.58 3.51 -0.83
CA GLU A 197 -0.44 2.07 -1.02
C GLU A 197 -0.02 1.35 0.27
N VAL A 198 0.93 1.88 1.03
CA VAL A 198 1.33 1.25 2.30
C VAL A 198 0.17 1.20 3.30
N TYR A 199 -0.74 2.17 3.27
CA TYR A 199 -1.96 2.12 4.08
C TYR A 199 -3.02 1.18 3.51
N ILE A 200 -3.12 1.03 2.21
CA ILE A 200 -3.95 0.00 1.55
C ILE A 200 -3.52 -1.40 2.02
N LEU A 201 -2.23 -1.61 2.24
CA LEU A 201 -1.69 -2.88 2.71
C LEU A 201 -1.92 -3.11 4.21
N ILE A 202 -1.77 -2.09 5.07
CA ILE A 202 -1.80 -2.26 6.53
C ILE A 202 -3.21 -2.18 7.14
N LEU A 203 -4.10 -1.34 6.61
CA LEU A 203 -5.44 -1.14 7.18
C LEU A 203 -6.28 -2.43 7.25
N PRO A 204 -6.28 -3.32 6.25
CA PRO A 204 -6.99 -4.59 6.37
C PRO A 204 -6.56 -5.39 7.60
N SER A 205 -5.28 -5.41 7.89
CA SER A 205 -4.72 -6.10 9.05
C SER A 205 -5.14 -5.45 10.36
N PHE A 206 -5.17 -4.13 10.43
CA PHE A 206 -5.74 -3.41 11.57
C PHE A 206 -7.21 -3.77 11.78
N GLY A 207 -7.97 -3.96 10.69
CA GLY A 207 -9.33 -4.46 10.75
C GLY A 207 -9.41 -5.88 11.32
N ILE A 208 -8.61 -6.80 10.79
CA ILE A 208 -8.59 -8.21 11.20
C ILE A 208 -8.23 -8.33 12.69
N ILE A 209 -7.14 -7.71 13.15
CA ILE A 209 -6.74 -7.80 14.56
C ILE A 209 -7.74 -7.11 15.49
N SER A 210 -8.47 -6.10 15.02
CA SER A 210 -9.55 -5.44 15.77
C SER A 210 -10.78 -6.33 15.97
N GLU A 211 -10.92 -7.41 15.22
CA GLU A 211 -11.94 -8.44 15.43
C GLU A 211 -11.39 -9.63 16.26
N ILE A 212 -10.11 -9.99 16.04
CA ILE A 212 -9.47 -11.10 16.75
C ILE A 212 -9.25 -10.77 18.24
N ILE A 213 -8.67 -9.61 18.52
CA ILE A 213 -8.31 -9.23 19.90
C ILE A 213 -9.54 -9.24 20.84
N PRO A 214 -10.67 -8.60 20.51
CA PRO A 214 -11.87 -8.65 21.36
C PRO A 214 -12.39 -10.06 21.56
N THR A 215 -12.43 -10.83 20.47
CA THR A 215 -12.96 -12.21 20.48
C THR A 215 -12.16 -13.11 21.44
N PHE A 216 -10.84 -13.08 21.34
CA PHE A 216 -9.98 -13.95 22.14
C PHE A 216 -9.60 -13.35 23.51
N SER A 217 -9.86 -12.07 23.76
CA SER A 217 -9.82 -11.45 25.08
C SER A 217 -11.15 -11.56 25.82
N ARG A 218 -12.23 -12.00 25.15
CA ARG A 218 -13.60 -12.06 25.65
C ARG A 218 -14.08 -10.72 26.21
N LYS A 219 -13.77 -9.66 25.53
CA LYS A 219 -14.05 -8.29 25.94
C LYS A 219 -14.36 -7.45 24.69
N PRO A 220 -15.37 -6.56 24.72
CA PRO A 220 -15.62 -5.66 23.60
C PRO A 220 -14.39 -4.80 23.32
N ILE A 221 -14.21 -4.39 22.06
CA ILE A 221 -13.11 -3.51 21.69
C ILE A 221 -13.21 -2.20 22.47
N PHE A 222 -12.12 -1.81 23.06
CA PHE A 222 -12.04 -0.55 23.80
C PHE A 222 -12.06 0.61 22.80
N GLY A 223 -12.89 1.63 23.09
CA GLY A 223 -12.90 2.86 22.32
C GLY A 223 -13.23 2.67 20.83
N TYR A 224 -14.24 1.90 20.47
CA TYR A 224 -14.65 1.65 19.07
C TYR A 224 -14.69 2.93 18.21
N PRO A 225 -15.30 4.06 18.62
CA PRO A 225 -15.28 5.27 17.81
C PRO A 225 -13.86 5.79 17.54
N PHE A 226 -12.97 5.74 18.54
CA PHE A 226 -11.58 6.17 18.39
C PHE A 226 -10.82 5.25 17.41
N MET A 227 -11.12 3.94 17.41
CA MET A 227 -10.57 3.01 16.45
C MET A 227 -10.98 3.33 15.01
N ILE A 228 -12.23 3.74 14.79
CA ILE A 228 -12.73 4.10 13.46
C ILE A 228 -12.16 5.45 13.03
N PHE A 229 -12.28 6.49 13.86
CA PHE A 229 -11.78 7.81 13.50
C PHE A 229 -10.26 7.86 13.31
N SER A 230 -9.50 7.09 14.08
CA SER A 230 -8.06 6.96 13.84
C SER A 230 -7.76 6.28 12.48
N GLY A 231 -8.56 5.31 12.05
CA GLY A 231 -8.45 4.72 10.71
C GLY A 231 -8.74 5.72 9.59
N ILE A 232 -9.82 6.50 9.74
CA ILE A 232 -10.17 7.59 8.81
C ILE A 232 -9.05 8.64 8.76
N ALA A 233 -8.54 9.04 9.92
CA ALA A 233 -7.45 10.02 10.02
C ALA A 233 -6.18 9.53 9.30
N ILE A 234 -5.76 8.26 9.51
CA ILE A 234 -4.63 7.65 8.82
C ILE A 234 -4.84 7.69 7.31
N GLY A 235 -6.02 7.25 6.83
CA GLY A 235 -6.31 7.25 5.40
C GLY A 235 -6.28 8.65 4.79
N PHE A 236 -6.85 9.65 5.47
CA PHE A 236 -6.84 11.02 5.00
C PHE A 236 -5.44 11.65 5.02
N MET A 237 -4.74 11.52 6.15
CA MET A 237 -3.38 12.08 6.31
C MET A 237 -2.38 11.46 5.35
N GLY A 238 -2.59 10.20 4.96
CA GLY A 238 -1.76 9.50 3.99
C GLY A 238 -1.58 10.23 2.66
N TRP A 239 -2.49 11.14 2.30
CA TRP A 239 -2.37 11.97 1.10
C TRP A 239 -1.44 13.18 1.27
N GLY A 240 -1.16 13.59 2.49
CA GLY A 240 -0.38 14.79 2.80
C GLY A 240 1.08 14.52 3.20
N VAL A 241 1.61 13.33 2.94
CA VAL A 241 2.93 12.91 3.47
C VAL A 241 3.86 12.26 2.45
N TRP A 242 3.44 12.07 1.20
CA TRP A 242 4.14 11.25 0.20
C TRP A 242 5.61 11.63 -0.01
N ALA A 243 5.97 12.91 0.12
CA ALA A 243 7.32 13.35 -0.21
C ALA A 243 8.36 13.04 0.87
N HIS A 244 8.00 12.37 1.98
CA HIS A 244 9.00 11.79 2.87
C HIS A 244 9.81 10.66 2.20
N HIS A 245 9.28 10.04 1.14
CA HIS A 245 10.04 9.12 0.30
C HIS A 245 11.05 9.84 -0.63
N MET A 246 11.14 11.15 -0.55
CA MET A 246 11.92 11.99 -1.47
C MET A 246 12.88 12.94 -0.73
N PHE A 247 13.15 12.74 0.57
CA PHE A 247 13.99 13.65 1.34
C PHE A 247 15.42 13.80 0.79
N ALA A 248 15.95 12.74 0.17
CA ALA A 248 17.26 12.76 -0.47
C ALA A 248 17.24 13.16 -1.96
N SER A 249 16.06 13.46 -2.54
CA SER A 249 15.92 13.73 -3.98
C SER A 249 16.04 15.21 -4.38
N GLY A 250 16.27 16.11 -3.41
CA GLY A 250 16.45 17.52 -3.70
C GLY A 250 15.17 18.36 -3.79
N ILE A 251 14.08 17.97 -3.15
CA ILE A 251 12.78 18.68 -3.14
C ILE A 251 12.82 20.07 -2.45
N GLY A 252 13.95 20.44 -1.89
CA GLY A 252 14.17 21.74 -1.23
C GLY A 252 13.76 21.77 0.25
N PRO A 253 14.33 22.70 1.04
CA PRO A 253 14.24 22.70 2.50
C PRO A 253 12.83 22.96 3.04
N VAL A 254 12.02 23.74 2.33
CA VAL A 254 10.65 24.05 2.75
C VAL A 254 9.76 22.80 2.65
N ALA A 255 9.85 22.08 1.52
CA ALA A 255 9.11 20.84 1.34
C ALA A 255 9.59 19.77 2.33
N VAL A 256 10.90 19.60 2.49
CA VAL A 256 11.49 18.69 3.47
C VAL A 256 10.93 18.95 4.88
N ALA A 257 10.93 20.20 5.35
CA ALA A 257 10.40 20.54 6.67
C ALA A 257 8.89 20.26 6.79
N ALA A 258 8.10 20.66 5.79
CA ALA A 258 6.65 20.48 5.78
C ALA A 258 6.27 18.99 5.81
N PHE A 259 6.87 18.17 4.93
CA PHE A 259 6.59 16.74 4.87
C PHE A 259 7.15 15.95 6.07
N SER A 260 8.23 16.41 6.68
CA SER A 260 8.73 15.84 7.94
C SER A 260 7.69 16.00 9.05
N VAL A 261 7.19 17.22 9.25
CA VAL A 261 6.17 17.51 10.27
C VAL A 261 4.86 16.76 9.99
N SER A 262 4.34 16.83 8.77
CA SER A 262 3.08 16.14 8.43
C SER A 262 3.18 14.62 8.63
N THR A 263 4.32 14.02 8.32
CA THR A 263 4.57 12.59 8.52
C THR A 263 4.57 12.20 10.00
N MET A 264 5.18 13.01 10.87
CA MET A 264 5.16 12.76 12.31
C MET A 264 3.75 12.72 12.89
N PHE A 265 2.82 13.53 12.37
CA PHE A 265 1.45 13.56 12.86
C PHE A 265 0.71 12.23 12.68
N ILE A 266 1.10 11.37 11.74
CA ILE A 266 0.49 10.04 11.54
C ILE A 266 0.76 9.10 12.73
N ALA A 267 1.82 9.35 13.50
CA ALA A 267 2.09 8.58 14.70
C ALA A 267 0.96 8.71 15.75
N VAL A 268 0.25 9.84 15.79
CA VAL A 268 -0.83 10.07 16.75
C VAL A 268 -2.01 9.10 16.56
N PRO A 269 -2.71 9.06 15.40
CA PRO A 269 -3.81 8.14 15.21
C PRO A 269 -3.35 6.66 15.23
N THR A 270 -2.12 6.38 14.85
CA THR A 270 -1.52 5.05 14.94
C THR A 270 -1.33 4.63 16.40
N GLY A 271 -0.80 5.51 17.25
CA GLY A 271 -0.68 5.30 18.69
C GLY A 271 -2.04 5.05 19.36
N VAL A 272 -3.08 5.78 18.96
CA VAL A 272 -4.45 5.56 19.45
C VAL A 272 -4.90 4.12 19.17
N LYS A 273 -4.62 3.55 18.01
CA LYS A 273 -4.97 2.16 17.70
C LYS A 273 -4.24 1.17 18.60
N ILE A 274 -2.92 1.32 18.73
CA ILE A 274 -2.09 0.45 19.57
C ILE A 274 -2.59 0.47 21.02
N LEU A 275 -2.82 1.67 21.59
CA LEU A 275 -3.32 1.82 22.94
C LEU A 275 -4.72 1.20 23.13
N ASN A 276 -5.61 1.32 22.17
CA ASN A 276 -6.93 0.71 22.22
C ASN A 276 -6.88 -0.83 22.15
N TRP A 277 -5.97 -1.43 21.38
CA TRP A 277 -5.77 -2.88 21.38
C TRP A 277 -5.22 -3.35 22.74
N LEU A 278 -4.23 -2.66 23.30
CA LEU A 278 -3.70 -2.94 24.64
C LEU A 278 -4.79 -2.82 25.71
N ALA A 279 -5.60 -1.75 25.66
CA ALA A 279 -6.71 -1.55 26.60
C ALA A 279 -7.83 -2.60 26.42
N THR A 280 -8.01 -3.14 25.21
CA THR A 280 -8.94 -4.25 24.97
C THR A 280 -8.43 -5.54 25.64
N MET A 281 -7.13 -5.80 25.56
CA MET A 281 -6.50 -6.96 26.21
C MET A 281 -6.42 -6.81 27.73
N TRP A 282 -6.25 -5.59 28.24
CA TRP A 282 -6.12 -5.32 29.65
C TRP A 282 -7.35 -5.74 30.44
N GLY A 283 -7.17 -6.61 31.44
CA GLY A 283 -8.27 -7.18 32.24
C GLY A 283 -9.16 -8.15 31.49
N GLY A 284 -8.81 -8.54 30.26
CA GLY A 284 -9.50 -9.56 29.49
C GLY A 284 -9.13 -10.99 29.89
N ARG A 285 -9.99 -11.96 29.54
CA ARG A 285 -9.69 -13.39 29.71
C ARG A 285 -9.04 -13.92 28.43
N ILE A 286 -7.76 -13.61 28.25
CA ILE A 286 -7.04 -13.90 27.02
C ILE A 286 -6.88 -15.41 26.82
N ARG A 287 -7.20 -15.87 25.61
CA ARG A 287 -6.92 -17.23 25.14
C ARG A 287 -5.86 -17.14 24.02
N PHE A 288 -4.67 -17.63 24.31
CA PHE A 288 -3.56 -17.68 23.33
C PHE A 288 -3.75 -18.84 22.34
N THR A 289 -4.75 -18.71 21.49
CA THR A 289 -4.92 -19.53 20.29
C THR A 289 -4.06 -18.97 19.16
N THR A 290 -3.86 -19.73 18.09
CA THR A 290 -3.05 -19.31 16.95
C THR A 290 -3.45 -17.90 16.42
N PRO A 291 -4.74 -17.56 16.19
CA PRO A 291 -5.09 -16.20 15.76
C PRO A 291 -4.67 -15.12 16.75
N MET A 292 -4.83 -15.39 18.08
CA MET A 292 -4.46 -14.41 19.11
C MET A 292 -2.95 -14.23 19.23
N LEU A 293 -2.17 -15.29 19.02
CA LEU A 293 -0.71 -15.20 18.98
C LEU A 293 -0.26 -14.32 17.81
N TYR A 294 -0.83 -14.51 16.63
CA TYR A 294 -0.56 -13.63 15.49
C TYR A 294 -0.99 -12.18 15.78
N ALA A 295 -2.19 -11.95 16.30
CA ALA A 295 -2.67 -10.61 16.61
C ALA A 295 -1.78 -9.87 17.62
N THR A 296 -1.35 -10.55 18.69
CA THR A 296 -0.42 -9.97 19.68
C THR A 296 0.97 -9.72 19.10
N SER A 297 1.44 -10.61 18.23
CA SER A 297 2.70 -10.43 17.51
C SER A 297 2.65 -9.20 16.59
N VAL A 298 1.54 -9.03 15.84
CA VAL A 298 1.33 -7.83 15.00
C VAL A 298 1.38 -6.55 15.85
N VAL A 299 0.71 -6.51 17.00
CA VAL A 299 0.74 -5.32 17.88
C VAL A 299 2.17 -5.00 18.33
N ALA A 300 2.94 -6.03 18.75
CA ALA A 300 4.32 -5.83 19.21
C ALA A 300 5.25 -5.39 18.07
N MET A 301 5.26 -6.12 16.96
CA MET A 301 6.16 -5.88 15.83
C MET A 301 5.82 -4.58 15.10
N PHE A 302 4.52 -4.28 14.94
CA PHE A 302 4.08 -3.03 14.37
C PHE A 302 4.43 -1.82 15.26
N THR A 303 4.45 -1.99 16.59
CA THR A 303 4.93 -0.92 17.50
C THR A 303 6.41 -0.63 17.26
N ILE A 304 7.25 -1.66 17.10
CA ILE A 304 8.68 -1.49 16.80
C ILE A 304 8.85 -0.85 15.40
N GLY A 305 8.11 -1.36 14.41
CA GLY A 305 8.12 -0.79 13.05
C GLY A 305 7.63 0.66 13.02
N GLY A 306 6.58 0.99 13.78
CA GLY A 306 6.08 2.36 13.90
C GLY A 306 7.07 3.33 14.55
N LEU A 307 7.80 2.88 15.56
CA LEU A 307 8.88 3.67 16.17
C LEU A 307 10.02 3.95 15.18
N SER A 308 10.42 2.95 14.39
CA SER A 308 11.39 3.16 13.30
C SER A 308 10.84 4.13 12.23
N GLY A 309 9.53 4.08 11.93
CA GLY A 309 8.85 5.04 11.06
C GLY A 309 8.92 6.48 11.56
N VAL A 310 8.85 6.69 12.88
CA VAL A 310 9.05 8.03 13.46
C VAL A 310 10.48 8.54 13.22
N THR A 311 11.50 7.66 13.27
CA THR A 311 12.87 8.07 12.92
C THR A 311 13.00 8.45 11.44
N HIS A 312 12.32 7.74 10.53
CA HIS A 312 12.29 8.09 9.10
C HIS A 312 11.51 9.38 8.80
N SER A 313 10.56 9.78 9.64
CA SER A 313 9.88 11.05 9.48
C SER A 313 10.78 12.26 9.73
N LEU A 314 11.89 12.07 10.43
CA LEU A 314 12.95 13.08 10.63
C LEU A 314 13.85 13.10 9.39
N ALA A 315 13.74 14.12 8.57
CA ALA A 315 14.52 14.23 7.33
C ALA A 315 16.02 14.11 7.56
N ALA A 316 16.55 14.68 8.65
CA ALA A 316 17.97 14.57 9.01
C ALA A 316 18.42 13.13 9.30
N ALA A 317 17.54 12.29 9.84
CA ALA A 317 17.82 10.88 10.06
C ALA A 317 17.61 10.09 8.74
N ASP A 318 16.53 10.39 8.01
CA ASP A 318 16.20 9.67 6.78
C ASP A 318 17.26 9.83 5.69
N THR A 319 17.86 11.00 5.53
CA THR A 319 18.97 11.22 4.57
C THR A 319 20.17 10.30 4.80
N GLN A 320 20.34 9.76 6.03
CA GLN A 320 21.38 8.79 6.35
C GLN A 320 20.88 7.34 6.26
N GLN A 321 19.58 7.13 6.40
CA GLN A 321 18.94 5.80 6.47
C GLN A 321 18.37 5.36 5.14
N THR A 322 18.02 6.31 4.26
CA THR A 322 17.50 6.01 2.91
C THR A 322 18.46 5.15 2.14
N ASP A 323 17.94 4.25 1.31
CA ASP A 323 18.71 3.28 0.52
C ASP A 323 19.57 2.30 1.35
N THR A 324 19.31 2.17 2.64
CA THR A 324 19.95 1.20 3.52
C THR A 324 19.01 0.07 3.92
N TYR A 325 19.57 -1.01 4.51
CA TYR A 325 18.77 -2.10 5.09
C TYR A 325 17.91 -1.68 6.28
N TYR A 326 18.11 -0.50 6.84
CA TYR A 326 17.24 0.03 7.88
C TYR A 326 15.82 0.31 7.35
N ILE A 327 15.70 0.83 6.12
CA ILE A 327 14.41 0.96 5.42
C ILE A 327 13.78 -0.42 5.17
N VAL A 328 14.58 -1.39 4.74
CA VAL A 328 14.10 -2.76 4.52
C VAL A 328 13.61 -3.35 5.85
N ALA A 329 14.31 -3.13 6.96
CA ALA A 329 13.89 -3.61 8.28
C ALA A 329 12.59 -2.95 8.76
N HIS A 330 12.42 -1.64 8.54
CA HIS A 330 11.18 -0.94 8.86
C HIS A 330 9.96 -1.55 8.16
N PHE A 331 10.06 -1.78 6.86
CA PHE A 331 8.96 -2.32 6.07
C PHE A 331 8.55 -3.75 6.50
N PRO A 332 9.46 -4.75 6.63
CA PRO A 332 9.11 -6.06 7.16
C PRO A 332 8.56 -6.05 8.58
N LEU A 333 9.15 -5.29 9.51
CA LEU A 333 8.66 -5.20 10.88
C LEU A 333 7.21 -4.70 10.94
N SER A 334 6.85 -3.81 10.05
CA SER A 334 5.47 -3.31 9.95
C SER A 334 4.51 -4.28 9.28
N LEU A 335 4.98 -5.12 8.35
CA LEU A 335 4.12 -5.86 7.42
C LEU A 335 4.32 -7.38 7.39
N ILE A 336 5.46 -7.92 7.82
CA ILE A 336 5.80 -9.34 7.59
C ILE A 336 4.93 -10.32 8.41
N HIS A 337 4.34 -9.86 9.50
CA HIS A 337 3.53 -10.68 10.41
C HIS A 337 2.03 -10.62 10.09
N ILE A 338 1.68 -10.02 8.98
CA ILE A 338 0.35 -9.88 8.43
C ILE A 338 0.16 -10.88 7.30
#